data_444c615d4868004c87c19213320b29b2
#
_entry.id   444c615d4868004c87c19213320b29b2
#
_cell.length_a   1.000
_cell.length_b   1.000
_cell.length_c   1.000
_cell.angle_alpha   90.00
_cell.angle_beta   90.00
_cell.angle_gamma   90.00
#
_symmetry.space_group_name_H-M   'P 1'
#
loop_
_entity.id
_entity.type
_entity.pdbx_description
1 polymer ?
#
loop_
_entity_poly.entity_id
_entity_poly.type
_entity_poly.pdbx_seq_one_letter_code
_entity_poly.pdbx_strand_id
1 'polypeptide(L)'
;MIEMYLLEQLVAVAKHKTLLAAADALHITQPALTRSMKKLEQLFGFALFDHHANRIEINENGLLASEYAKRILQLEQEMIDQVTHLEQSKHTIFLESCAPAPMIYLQQRLALLFSTYSVQSHLTNSEGKIIEALKQNKCQLAIVSAPVKDPNIISAKIFTEHLYLSVMPAHPASQKEKISFQKIDGETFLLHGSLGIWKDVVNKKLSHSRFIVQDQMQD
;
A
#
# COMPACT_ATOMS: atom_id res chain seq x y z
N MET A 1 -24.29 20.29 13.21
CA MET A 1 -23.41 19.50 12.31
C MET A 1 -22.07 19.37 13.00
N ILE A 2 -21.46 18.19 13.00
CA ILE A 2 -20.13 17.97 13.58
C ILE A 2 -19.08 18.35 12.54
N GLU A 3 -18.11 19.17 12.94
CA GLU A 3 -17.01 19.59 12.06
C GLU A 3 -15.90 18.52 12.09
N MET A 4 -15.29 18.23 10.96
CA MET A 4 -14.33 17.13 10.80
C MET A 4 -13.13 17.23 11.77
N TYR A 5 -12.61 18.43 11.97
CA TYR A 5 -11.51 18.62 12.92
C TYR A 5 -11.83 18.18 14.36
N LEU A 6 -13.11 18.25 14.78
CA LEU A 6 -13.54 17.76 16.10
C LEU A 6 -13.43 16.23 16.17
N LEU A 7 -13.74 15.54 15.06
CA LEU A 7 -13.59 14.09 14.96
C LEU A 7 -12.12 13.67 14.99
N GLU A 8 -11.25 14.38 14.27
CA GLU A 8 -9.79 14.15 14.29
C GLU A 8 -9.23 14.29 15.69
N GLN A 9 -9.63 15.35 16.40
CA GLN A 9 -9.21 15.60 17.75
C GLN A 9 -9.72 14.53 18.74
N LEU A 10 -10.96 14.07 18.60
CA LEU A 10 -11.51 12.99 19.40
C LEU A 10 -10.73 11.68 19.19
N VAL A 11 -10.43 11.34 17.94
CA VAL A 11 -9.63 10.14 17.60
C VAL A 11 -8.22 10.25 18.20
N ALA A 12 -7.61 11.44 18.15
CA ALA A 12 -6.30 11.67 18.76
C ALA A 12 -6.34 11.51 20.29
N VAL A 13 -7.37 12.03 20.97
CA VAL A 13 -7.54 11.85 22.41
C VAL A 13 -7.71 10.38 22.77
N ALA A 14 -8.52 9.64 22.03
CA ALA A 14 -8.71 8.20 22.24
C ALA A 14 -7.40 7.41 22.06
N LYS A 15 -6.59 7.79 21.07
CA LYS A 15 -5.28 7.17 20.78
C LYS A 15 -4.24 7.47 21.85
N HIS A 16 -4.12 8.73 22.28
CA HIS A 16 -3.06 9.18 23.18
C HIS A 16 -3.44 9.14 24.68
N LYS A 17 -4.71 8.82 24.97
CA LYS A 17 -5.26 8.62 26.31
C LYS A 17 -5.26 9.84 27.24
N THR A 18 -4.58 10.93 26.89
CA THR A 18 -4.57 12.18 27.64
C THR A 18 -4.73 13.38 26.71
N LEU A 19 -5.39 14.43 27.21
CA LEU A 19 -5.56 15.68 26.45
C LEU A 19 -4.21 16.35 26.15
N LEU A 20 -3.25 16.26 27.05
CA LEU A 20 -1.92 16.86 26.86
C LEU A 20 -1.18 16.15 25.70
N ALA A 21 -1.05 14.83 25.78
CA ALA A 21 -0.36 14.07 24.73
C ALA A 21 -1.05 14.17 23.36
N ALA A 22 -2.39 14.24 23.34
CA ALA A 22 -3.15 14.45 22.11
C ALA A 22 -2.93 15.86 21.54
N ALA A 23 -2.90 16.90 22.39
CA ALA A 23 -2.63 18.27 21.96
C ALA A 23 -1.23 18.41 21.37
N ASP A 24 -0.22 17.81 22.00
CA ASP A 24 1.16 17.78 21.51
C ASP A 24 1.24 17.07 20.14
N ALA A 25 0.59 15.93 20.00
CA ALA A 25 0.56 15.17 18.74
C ALA A 25 -0.15 15.92 17.60
N LEU A 26 -1.14 16.76 17.93
CA LEU A 26 -1.88 17.59 16.98
C LEU A 26 -1.25 18.98 16.77
N HIS A 27 -0.15 19.30 17.45
CA HIS A 27 0.50 20.61 17.42
C HIS A 27 -0.44 21.78 17.78
N ILE A 28 -1.33 21.56 18.75
CA ILE A 28 -2.25 22.57 19.28
C ILE A 28 -2.09 22.71 20.79
N THR A 29 -2.67 23.77 21.36
CA THR A 29 -2.62 23.94 22.82
C THR A 29 -3.67 23.07 23.51
N GLN A 30 -3.34 22.53 24.69
CA GLN A 30 -4.28 21.76 25.50
C GLN A 30 -5.60 22.51 25.79
N PRO A 31 -5.60 23.84 26.15
CA PRO A 31 -6.85 24.58 26.27
C PRO A 31 -7.71 24.64 25.02
N ALA A 32 -7.09 24.68 23.83
CA ALA A 32 -7.82 24.64 22.56
C ALA A 32 -8.49 23.27 22.37
N LEU A 33 -7.75 22.19 22.59
CA LEU A 33 -8.30 20.83 22.52
C LEU A 33 -9.42 20.60 23.52
N THR A 34 -9.26 21.09 24.77
CA THR A 34 -10.31 21.00 25.80
C THR A 34 -11.59 21.70 25.37
N ARG A 35 -11.49 22.90 24.75
CA ARG A 35 -12.66 23.61 24.22
C ARG A 35 -13.35 22.84 23.10
N SER A 36 -12.59 22.24 22.22
CA SER A 36 -13.10 21.39 21.14
C SER A 36 -13.86 20.18 21.68
N MET A 37 -13.31 19.50 22.67
CA MET A 37 -13.97 18.35 23.28
C MET A 37 -15.28 18.75 23.98
N LYS A 38 -15.28 19.87 24.70
CA LYS A 38 -16.54 20.44 25.29
C LYS A 38 -17.56 20.79 24.22
N LYS A 39 -17.14 21.37 23.08
CA LYS A 39 -18.02 21.64 21.96
C LYS A 39 -18.64 20.35 21.40
N LEU A 40 -17.85 19.29 21.34
CA LEU A 40 -18.32 18.00 20.88
C LEU A 40 -19.34 17.39 21.85
N GLU A 41 -19.09 17.43 23.16
CA GLU A 41 -20.04 17.00 24.20
C GLU A 41 -21.36 17.77 24.14
N GLN A 42 -21.30 19.10 23.89
CA GLN A 42 -22.50 19.92 23.70
C GLN A 42 -23.32 19.49 22.46
N LEU A 43 -22.66 19.07 21.39
CA LEU A 43 -23.35 18.56 20.19
C LEU A 43 -24.03 17.20 20.42
N PHE A 44 -23.42 16.35 21.26
CA PHE A 44 -24.02 15.07 21.67
C PHE A 44 -25.10 15.21 22.76
N GLY A 45 -25.01 16.26 23.57
CA GLY A 45 -25.92 16.49 24.70
C GLY A 45 -25.59 15.70 25.96
N PHE A 46 -24.45 15.00 25.98
CA PHE A 46 -23.95 14.24 27.14
C PHE A 46 -22.41 14.19 27.15
N ALA A 47 -21.85 13.75 28.30
CA ALA A 47 -20.41 13.68 28.51
C ALA A 47 -19.78 12.53 27.70
N LEU A 48 -18.65 12.81 27.07
CA LEU A 48 -17.76 11.85 26.39
C LEU A 48 -16.52 11.57 27.23
N PHE A 49 -16.32 12.34 28.32
CA PHE A 49 -15.17 12.26 29.19
C PHE A 49 -15.61 12.26 30.64
N ASP A 50 -14.92 11.47 31.47
CA ASP A 50 -15.04 11.49 32.91
C ASP A 50 -14.01 12.48 33.50
N HIS A 51 -14.48 13.32 34.40
CA HIS A 51 -13.67 14.32 35.08
C HIS A 51 -13.30 13.85 36.47
N HIS A 52 -12.03 13.49 36.68
CA HIS A 52 -11.45 13.24 37.99
C HIS A 52 -10.66 14.48 38.48
N ALA A 53 -10.36 14.57 39.77
CA ALA A 53 -9.75 15.76 40.38
C ALA A 53 -8.51 16.31 39.63
N ASN A 54 -7.71 15.43 39.00
CA ASN A 54 -6.49 15.82 38.27
C ASN A 54 -6.40 15.17 36.84
N ARG A 55 -7.48 14.57 36.33
CA ARG A 55 -7.41 13.76 35.10
C ARG A 55 -8.75 13.77 34.38
N ILE A 56 -8.68 13.93 33.09
CA ILE A 56 -9.82 13.77 32.17
C ILE A 56 -9.57 12.51 31.40
N GLU A 57 -10.50 11.57 31.45
CA GLU A 57 -10.43 10.29 30.72
C GLU A 57 -11.63 10.15 29.79
N ILE A 58 -11.38 9.55 28.63
CA ILE A 58 -12.44 9.22 27.69
C ILE A 58 -13.30 8.09 28.27
N ASN A 59 -14.64 8.28 28.34
CA ASN A 59 -15.58 7.27 28.81
C ASN A 59 -16.07 6.36 27.67
N GLU A 60 -16.98 5.43 27.96
CA GLU A 60 -17.53 4.48 26.98
C GLU A 60 -18.21 5.19 25.80
N ASN A 61 -18.95 6.28 26.06
CA ASN A 61 -19.59 7.07 24.99
C ASN A 61 -18.53 7.72 24.09
N GLY A 62 -17.47 8.26 24.68
CA GLY A 62 -16.36 8.85 23.96
C GLY A 62 -15.59 7.82 23.13
N LEU A 63 -15.36 6.62 23.68
CA LEU A 63 -14.73 5.53 22.94
C LEU A 63 -15.57 5.12 21.72
N LEU A 64 -16.87 4.90 21.92
CA LEU A 64 -17.78 4.58 20.82
C LEU A 64 -17.81 5.70 19.78
N ALA A 65 -17.92 6.96 20.20
CA ALA A 65 -17.88 8.10 19.30
C ALA A 65 -16.56 8.17 18.53
N SER A 66 -15.41 7.84 19.15
CA SER A 66 -14.12 7.83 18.48
C SER A 66 -13.98 6.75 17.41
N GLU A 67 -14.60 5.58 17.60
CA GLU A 67 -14.65 4.53 16.58
C GLU A 67 -15.43 4.97 15.34
N TYR A 68 -16.60 5.58 15.53
CA TYR A 68 -17.36 6.14 14.43
C TYR A 68 -16.66 7.33 13.79
N ALA A 69 -16.03 8.21 14.55
CA ALA A 69 -15.22 9.31 14.05
C ALA A 69 -14.11 8.82 13.12
N LYS A 70 -13.39 7.76 13.52
CA LYS A 70 -12.37 7.14 12.68
C LYS A 70 -12.91 6.61 11.36
N ARG A 71 -14.09 5.98 11.38
CA ARG A 71 -14.74 5.49 10.16
C ARG A 71 -15.19 6.61 9.23
N ILE A 72 -15.71 7.71 9.79
CA ILE A 72 -16.12 8.89 9.01
C ILE A 72 -14.91 9.52 8.32
N LEU A 73 -13.79 9.73 9.05
CA LEU A 73 -12.56 10.27 8.51
C LEU A 73 -11.95 9.36 7.42
N GLN A 74 -12.07 8.04 7.58
CA GLN A 74 -11.65 7.10 6.54
C GLN A 74 -12.51 7.23 5.27
N LEU A 75 -13.84 7.34 5.41
CA LEU A 75 -14.74 7.52 4.28
C LEU A 75 -14.53 8.86 3.58
N GLU A 76 -14.22 9.92 4.31
CA GLU A 76 -13.84 11.21 3.74
C GLU A 76 -12.60 11.09 2.86
N GLN A 77 -11.54 10.48 3.40
CA GLN A 77 -10.30 10.26 2.64
C GLN A 77 -10.54 9.36 1.41
N GLU A 78 -11.30 8.27 1.58
CA GLU A 78 -11.68 7.41 0.45
C GLU A 78 -12.45 8.17 -0.63
N MET A 79 -13.36 9.05 -0.27
CA MET A 79 -14.09 9.89 -1.22
C MET A 79 -13.13 10.80 -2.01
N ILE A 80 -12.21 11.49 -1.32
CA ILE A 80 -11.22 12.37 -1.95
C ILE A 80 -10.34 11.55 -2.92
N ASP A 81 -9.84 10.41 -2.46
CA ASP A 81 -9.00 9.52 -3.26
C ASP A 81 -9.72 9.03 -4.52
N GLN A 82 -10.98 8.57 -4.39
CA GLN A 82 -11.76 8.05 -5.51
C GLN A 82 -12.08 9.14 -6.54
N VAL A 83 -12.48 10.34 -6.11
CA VAL A 83 -12.78 11.44 -7.02
C VAL A 83 -11.53 11.92 -7.74
N THR A 84 -10.40 12.04 -7.02
CA THR A 84 -9.10 12.40 -7.59
C THR A 84 -8.64 11.36 -8.61
N HIS A 85 -8.76 10.07 -8.27
CA HIS A 85 -8.37 8.98 -9.16
C HIS A 85 -9.25 8.92 -10.41
N LEU A 86 -10.56 9.14 -10.26
CA LEU A 86 -11.49 9.21 -11.41
C LEU A 86 -11.07 10.32 -12.39
N GLU A 87 -10.69 11.49 -11.88
CA GLU A 87 -10.21 12.59 -12.74
C GLU A 87 -8.89 12.23 -13.43
N GLN A 88 -7.92 11.68 -12.68
CA GLN A 88 -6.64 11.26 -13.24
C GLN A 88 -6.79 10.15 -14.28
N SER A 89 -7.71 9.21 -14.08
CA SER A 89 -7.94 8.07 -14.98
C SER A 89 -8.50 8.46 -16.35
N LYS A 90 -9.00 9.69 -16.51
CA LYS A 90 -9.45 10.20 -17.81
C LYS A 90 -8.31 10.34 -18.84
N HIS A 91 -7.07 10.45 -18.36
CA HIS A 91 -5.88 10.65 -19.19
C HIS A 91 -4.70 9.77 -18.79
N THR A 92 -4.88 8.86 -17.85
CA THR A 92 -3.81 7.99 -17.34
C THR A 92 -4.30 6.56 -17.18
N ILE A 93 -3.55 5.61 -17.69
CA ILE A 93 -3.74 4.18 -17.45
C ILE A 93 -2.81 3.78 -16.30
N PHE A 94 -3.38 3.32 -15.21
CA PHE A 94 -2.64 2.79 -14.06
C PHE A 94 -2.52 1.27 -14.17
N LEU A 95 -1.29 0.79 -14.13
CA LEU A 95 -0.93 -0.62 -14.21
C LEU A 95 -0.21 -1.05 -12.93
N GLU A 96 -0.83 -1.93 -12.18
CA GLU A 96 -0.18 -2.60 -11.04
C GLU A 96 0.39 -3.94 -11.47
N SER A 97 1.58 -4.29 -11.01
CA SER A 97 2.21 -5.55 -11.39
C SER A 97 2.92 -6.24 -10.24
N CYS A 98 2.82 -7.57 -10.22
CA CYS A 98 3.59 -8.43 -9.32
C CYS A 98 4.98 -8.79 -9.87
N ALA A 99 5.25 -8.56 -11.17
CA ALA A 99 6.49 -8.97 -11.81
C ALA A 99 7.00 -7.90 -12.80
N PRO A 100 8.33 -7.67 -12.86
CA PRO A 100 8.90 -6.55 -13.64
C PRO A 100 8.82 -6.76 -15.16
N ALA A 101 9.15 -7.94 -15.67
CA ALA A 101 9.21 -8.15 -17.11
C ALA A 101 7.85 -8.01 -17.82
N PRO A 102 6.74 -8.61 -17.32
CA PRO A 102 5.42 -8.37 -17.88
C PRO A 102 4.96 -6.91 -17.76
N MET A 103 5.37 -6.22 -16.69
CA MET A 103 5.05 -4.81 -16.52
C MET A 103 5.69 -3.96 -17.63
N ILE A 104 7.00 -4.11 -17.86
CA ILE A 104 7.73 -3.37 -18.89
C ILE A 104 7.15 -3.65 -20.27
N TYR A 105 6.89 -4.94 -20.57
CA TYR A 105 6.31 -5.34 -21.85
C TYR A 105 4.95 -4.69 -22.08
N LEU A 106 4.05 -4.76 -21.12
CA LEU A 106 2.69 -4.23 -21.25
C LEU A 106 2.69 -2.70 -21.30
N GLN A 107 3.53 -2.04 -20.48
CA GLN A 107 3.67 -0.59 -20.48
C GLN A 107 4.06 -0.04 -21.85
N GLN A 108 5.04 -0.65 -22.52
CA GLN A 108 5.44 -0.26 -23.87
C GLN A 108 4.31 -0.43 -24.88
N ARG A 109 3.56 -1.54 -24.80
CA ARG A 109 2.42 -1.81 -25.69
C ARG A 109 1.27 -0.84 -25.47
N LEU A 110 0.95 -0.54 -24.21
CA LEU A 110 -0.09 0.42 -23.86
C LEU A 110 0.27 1.83 -24.36
N ALA A 111 1.51 2.27 -24.19
CA ALA A 111 1.96 3.57 -24.67
C ALA A 111 1.85 3.71 -26.21
N LEU A 112 2.07 2.62 -26.95
CA LEU A 112 1.88 2.61 -28.40
C LEU A 112 0.41 2.59 -28.82
N LEU A 113 -0.44 1.82 -28.14
CA LEU A 113 -1.85 1.65 -28.48
C LEU A 113 -2.71 2.85 -28.04
N PHE A 114 -2.34 3.49 -26.94
CA PHE A 114 -3.08 4.59 -26.31
C PHE A 114 -2.21 5.84 -26.21
N SER A 115 -1.73 6.34 -27.36
CA SER A 115 -0.78 7.47 -27.43
C SER A 115 -1.27 8.78 -26.81
N THR A 116 -2.59 8.94 -26.58
CA THR A 116 -3.19 10.08 -25.91
C THR A 116 -3.25 9.93 -24.40
N TYR A 117 -2.91 8.74 -23.87
CA TYR A 117 -2.89 8.46 -22.44
C TYR A 117 -1.46 8.37 -21.92
N SER A 118 -1.23 8.86 -20.71
CA SER A 118 -0.03 8.50 -19.97
C SER A 118 -0.20 7.08 -19.37
N VAL A 119 0.89 6.32 -19.26
CA VAL A 119 0.87 5.01 -18.62
C VAL A 119 1.75 5.09 -17.38
N GLN A 120 1.15 4.92 -16.22
CA GLN A 120 1.86 4.82 -14.95
C GLN A 120 1.82 3.37 -14.48
N SER A 121 2.98 2.82 -14.17
CA SER A 121 3.10 1.45 -13.69
C SER A 121 3.80 1.40 -12.34
N HIS A 122 3.31 0.50 -11.48
CA HIS A 122 3.87 0.28 -10.17
C HIS A 122 4.09 -1.22 -9.92
N LEU A 123 5.25 -1.55 -9.36
CA LEU A 123 5.65 -2.93 -9.05
C LEU A 123 5.53 -3.16 -7.54
N THR A 124 4.79 -4.19 -7.15
CA THR A 124 4.69 -4.66 -5.77
C THR A 124 4.76 -6.17 -5.68
N ASN A 125 5.31 -6.72 -4.61
CA ASN A 125 5.36 -8.16 -4.36
C ASN A 125 4.07 -8.71 -3.73
N SER A 126 3.09 -7.87 -3.41
CA SER A 126 1.85 -8.27 -2.75
C SER A 126 0.68 -8.33 -3.75
N GLU A 127 0.40 -9.51 -4.30
CA GLU A 127 -0.75 -9.72 -5.21
C GLU A 127 -2.09 -9.37 -4.55
N GLY A 128 -2.23 -9.59 -3.25
CA GLY A 128 -3.44 -9.19 -2.51
C GLY A 128 -3.70 -7.70 -2.59
N LYS A 129 -2.66 -6.86 -2.46
CA LYS A 129 -2.77 -5.40 -2.61
C LYS A 129 -3.11 -4.99 -4.04
N ILE A 130 -2.54 -5.68 -5.04
CA ILE A 130 -2.85 -5.44 -6.46
C ILE A 130 -4.33 -5.72 -6.73
N ILE A 131 -4.83 -6.87 -6.28
CA ILE A 131 -6.24 -7.27 -6.47
C ILE A 131 -7.18 -6.29 -5.77
N GLU A 132 -6.81 -5.84 -4.57
CA GLU A 132 -7.58 -4.85 -3.82
C GLU A 132 -7.59 -3.49 -4.55
N ALA A 133 -6.45 -3.02 -5.05
CA ALA A 133 -6.36 -1.81 -5.86
C ALA A 133 -7.25 -1.87 -7.12
N LEU A 134 -7.26 -3.03 -7.79
CA LEU A 134 -8.13 -3.25 -8.95
C LEU A 134 -9.63 -3.21 -8.57
N LYS A 135 -10.02 -3.83 -7.45
CA LYS A 135 -11.41 -3.81 -6.93
C LYS A 135 -11.86 -2.42 -6.50
N GLN A 136 -10.93 -1.62 -5.99
CA GLN A 136 -11.17 -0.23 -5.59
C GLN A 136 -11.06 0.76 -6.74
N ASN A 137 -10.89 0.28 -8.00
CA ASN A 137 -10.66 1.10 -9.19
C ASN A 137 -9.43 2.03 -9.09
N LYS A 138 -8.45 1.69 -8.26
CA LYS A 138 -7.17 2.41 -8.15
C LYS A 138 -6.21 2.10 -9.30
N CYS A 139 -6.48 1.05 -10.06
CA CYS A 139 -5.82 0.75 -11.33
C CYS A 139 -6.83 0.14 -12.30
N GLN A 140 -6.61 0.30 -13.59
CA GLN A 140 -7.43 -0.29 -14.65
C GLN A 140 -6.91 -1.65 -15.09
N LEU A 141 -5.62 -1.86 -14.91
CA LEU A 141 -4.94 -3.09 -15.32
C LEU A 141 -4.07 -3.61 -14.17
N ALA A 142 -4.06 -4.93 -14.04
CA ALA A 142 -3.25 -5.63 -13.05
C ALA A 142 -2.58 -6.86 -13.65
N ILE A 143 -1.33 -7.10 -13.26
CA ILE A 143 -0.59 -8.32 -13.61
C ILE A 143 -0.40 -9.11 -12.32
N VAL A 144 -0.91 -10.34 -12.32
CA VAL A 144 -0.86 -11.29 -11.21
C VAL A 144 -0.46 -12.68 -11.73
N SER A 145 0.03 -13.55 -10.84
CA SER A 145 0.53 -14.88 -11.22
C SER A 145 -0.58 -15.91 -11.51
N ALA A 146 -1.81 -15.64 -11.05
CA ALA A 146 -2.95 -16.52 -11.22
C ALA A 146 -4.23 -15.73 -11.54
N PRO A 147 -5.22 -16.35 -12.23
CA PRO A 147 -6.49 -15.70 -12.51
C PRO A 147 -7.25 -15.28 -11.24
N VAL A 148 -7.78 -14.07 -11.24
CA VAL A 148 -8.61 -13.56 -10.15
C VAL A 148 -10.03 -14.09 -10.30
N LYS A 149 -10.55 -14.72 -9.27
CA LYS A 149 -11.93 -15.24 -9.22
C LYS A 149 -12.87 -14.15 -8.67
N ASP A 150 -13.25 -13.22 -9.52
CA ASP A 150 -14.20 -12.15 -9.18
C ASP A 150 -15.08 -11.87 -10.42
N PRO A 151 -16.42 -11.77 -10.28
CA PRO A 151 -17.32 -11.57 -11.41
C PRO A 151 -17.11 -10.25 -12.17
N ASN A 152 -16.52 -9.25 -11.52
CA ASN A 152 -16.27 -7.93 -12.09
C ASN A 152 -14.86 -7.79 -12.69
N ILE A 153 -14.03 -8.85 -12.62
CA ILE A 153 -12.64 -8.83 -13.09
C ILE A 153 -12.48 -9.85 -14.23
N ILE A 154 -12.04 -9.36 -15.37
CA ILE A 154 -11.68 -10.23 -16.50
C ILE A 154 -10.20 -10.58 -16.38
N SER A 155 -9.89 -11.87 -16.33
CA SER A 155 -8.51 -12.37 -16.29
C SER A 155 -8.16 -13.06 -17.59
N ALA A 156 -7.04 -12.69 -18.21
CA ALA A 156 -6.50 -13.32 -19.41
C ALA A 156 -5.03 -13.69 -19.21
N LYS A 157 -4.62 -14.86 -19.70
CA LYS A 157 -3.20 -15.25 -19.67
C LYS A 157 -2.46 -14.47 -20.75
N ILE A 158 -1.40 -13.73 -20.35
CA ILE A 158 -0.55 -12.98 -21.29
C ILE A 158 0.60 -13.88 -21.76
N PHE A 159 1.44 -14.38 -20.84
CA PHE A 159 2.57 -15.27 -21.12
C PHE A 159 3.02 -16.00 -19.85
N THR A 160 4.07 -16.80 -19.98
CA THR A 160 4.74 -17.47 -18.85
C THR A 160 6.11 -16.87 -18.66
N GLU A 161 6.41 -16.39 -17.48
CA GLU A 161 7.71 -15.85 -17.11
C GLU A 161 8.60 -16.93 -16.50
N HIS A 162 9.89 -16.85 -16.76
CA HIS A 162 10.90 -17.75 -16.23
C HIS A 162 12.02 -16.95 -15.56
N LEU A 163 12.55 -17.45 -14.44
CA LEU A 163 13.73 -16.91 -13.82
C LEU A 163 14.98 -17.50 -14.45
N TYR A 164 15.89 -16.65 -14.90
CA TYR A 164 17.16 -17.04 -15.49
C TYR A 164 18.32 -16.67 -14.56
N LEU A 165 19.35 -17.51 -14.55
CA LEU A 165 20.63 -17.24 -13.92
C LEU A 165 21.63 -16.81 -15.00
N SER A 166 22.14 -15.58 -14.89
CA SER A 166 23.24 -15.10 -15.73
C SER A 166 24.57 -15.35 -15.02
N VAL A 167 25.49 -15.98 -15.71
CA VAL A 167 26.82 -16.30 -15.18
C VAL A 167 27.91 -15.97 -16.18
N MET A 168 29.13 -15.73 -15.69
CA MET A 168 30.29 -15.56 -16.55
C MET A 168 30.59 -16.86 -17.32
N PRO A 169 31.18 -16.80 -18.54
CA PRO A 169 31.50 -17.98 -19.34
C PRO A 169 32.37 -19.03 -18.62
N ALA A 170 33.25 -18.59 -17.72
CA ALA A 170 34.11 -19.45 -16.93
C ALA A 170 33.39 -20.16 -15.75
N HIS A 171 32.14 -19.79 -15.45
CA HIS A 171 31.41 -20.37 -14.32
C HIS A 171 30.97 -21.81 -14.63
N PRO A 172 31.03 -22.77 -13.69
CA PRO A 172 30.64 -24.16 -13.93
C PRO A 172 29.19 -24.35 -14.39
N ALA A 173 28.30 -23.40 -14.08
CA ALA A 173 26.91 -23.42 -14.49
C ALA A 173 26.71 -22.95 -15.96
N SER A 174 27.70 -22.33 -16.61
CA SER A 174 27.58 -21.76 -17.98
C SER A 174 27.25 -22.78 -19.05
N GLN A 175 27.64 -24.06 -18.83
CA GLN A 175 27.41 -25.17 -19.74
C GLN A 175 26.04 -25.88 -19.52
N LYS A 176 25.19 -25.35 -18.63
CA LYS A 176 23.94 -25.99 -18.27
C LYS A 176 22.75 -25.17 -18.76
N GLU A 177 21.87 -25.79 -19.53
CA GLU A 177 20.60 -25.17 -19.92
C GLU A 177 19.64 -24.94 -18.75
N LYS A 178 19.70 -25.82 -17.75
CA LYS A 178 18.88 -25.76 -16.55
C LYS A 178 19.71 -26.10 -15.31
N ILE A 179 19.50 -25.36 -14.24
CA ILE A 179 20.13 -25.59 -12.96
C ILE A 179 19.10 -25.54 -11.85
N SER A 180 19.16 -26.46 -10.89
CA SER A 180 18.26 -26.42 -9.73
C SER A 180 18.77 -25.43 -8.68
N PHE A 181 17.86 -24.81 -7.96
CA PHE A 181 18.20 -23.92 -6.84
C PHE A 181 19.14 -24.55 -5.83
N GLN A 182 18.95 -25.83 -5.50
CA GLN A 182 19.80 -26.57 -4.56
C GLN A 182 21.30 -26.61 -4.96
N LYS A 183 21.60 -26.54 -6.26
CA LYS A 183 22.99 -26.58 -6.77
C LYS A 183 23.71 -25.24 -6.72
N ILE A 184 22.97 -24.17 -6.52
CA ILE A 184 23.48 -22.81 -6.47
C ILE A 184 23.20 -22.14 -5.12
N ASP A 185 22.49 -22.82 -4.21
CA ASP A 185 22.28 -22.31 -2.85
C ASP A 185 23.61 -22.28 -2.09
N GLY A 186 23.91 -21.16 -1.44
CA GLY A 186 25.21 -20.87 -0.82
C GLY A 186 26.12 -19.96 -1.65
N GLU A 187 25.81 -19.72 -2.91
CA GLU A 187 26.53 -18.79 -3.78
C GLU A 187 26.19 -17.33 -3.45
N THR A 188 27.02 -16.41 -3.99
CA THR A 188 26.73 -14.98 -3.91
C THR A 188 26.09 -14.49 -5.21
N PHE A 189 24.93 -13.84 -5.10
CA PHE A 189 24.18 -13.34 -6.23
C PHE A 189 24.14 -11.81 -6.27
N LEU A 190 24.25 -11.26 -7.46
CA LEU A 190 23.87 -9.89 -7.73
C LEU A 190 22.40 -9.90 -8.15
N LEU A 191 21.54 -9.17 -7.42
CA LEU A 191 20.13 -9.07 -7.69
C LEU A 191 19.72 -7.63 -8.01
N HIS A 192 18.79 -7.47 -8.93
CA HIS A 192 18.10 -6.20 -9.08
C HIS A 192 17.13 -5.97 -7.91
N GLY A 193 17.05 -4.75 -7.38
CA GLY A 193 16.20 -4.43 -6.21
C GLY A 193 14.71 -4.65 -6.44
N SER A 194 14.25 -4.49 -7.69
CA SER A 194 12.84 -4.59 -8.09
C SER A 194 12.53 -5.93 -8.74
N LEU A 195 12.46 -6.99 -7.95
CA LEU A 195 12.17 -8.36 -8.43
C LEU A 195 10.68 -8.76 -8.39
N GLY A 196 9.81 -7.95 -7.77
CA GLY A 196 8.42 -8.33 -7.57
C GLY A 196 8.28 -9.65 -6.81
N ILE A 197 7.38 -10.53 -7.25
CA ILE A 197 7.14 -11.84 -6.64
C ILE A 197 8.37 -12.77 -6.65
N TRP A 198 9.31 -12.55 -7.56
CA TRP A 198 10.54 -13.35 -7.63
C TRP A 198 11.43 -13.19 -6.40
N LYS A 199 11.32 -12.06 -5.69
CA LYS A 199 12.06 -11.82 -4.45
C LYS A 199 11.77 -12.88 -3.40
N ASP A 200 10.50 -13.23 -3.20
CA ASP A 200 10.10 -14.24 -2.22
C ASP A 200 10.52 -15.63 -2.66
N VAL A 201 10.43 -15.94 -3.96
CA VAL A 201 10.89 -17.22 -4.52
C VAL A 201 12.39 -17.39 -4.33
N VAL A 202 13.19 -16.37 -4.65
CA VAL A 202 14.64 -16.37 -4.51
C VAL A 202 15.02 -16.55 -3.05
N ASN A 203 14.49 -15.73 -2.15
CA ASN A 203 14.78 -15.80 -0.71
C ASN A 203 14.44 -17.17 -0.09
N LYS A 204 13.31 -17.76 -0.52
CA LYS A 204 12.87 -19.07 -0.01
C LYS A 204 13.70 -20.22 -0.54
N LYS A 205 14.14 -20.14 -1.80
CA LYS A 205 14.84 -21.24 -2.49
C LYS A 205 16.36 -21.20 -2.36
N LEU A 206 16.91 -20.02 -2.04
CA LEU A 206 18.34 -19.75 -1.88
C LEU A 206 18.62 -19.21 -0.47
N SER A 207 18.13 -19.91 0.54
CA SER A 207 18.14 -19.46 1.94
C SER A 207 19.54 -19.36 2.56
N HIS A 208 20.52 -20.05 1.99
CA HIS A 208 21.92 -20.02 2.45
C HIS A 208 22.81 -19.12 1.60
N SER A 209 22.24 -18.47 0.59
CA SER A 209 22.95 -17.62 -0.35
C SER A 209 23.08 -16.18 0.16
N ARG A 210 24.10 -15.49 -0.32
CA ARG A 210 24.29 -14.07 -0.05
C ARG A 210 23.79 -13.25 -1.25
N PHE A 211 23.03 -12.18 -0.99
CA PHE A 211 22.50 -11.30 -2.01
C PHE A 211 23.14 -9.91 -1.92
N ILE A 212 23.67 -9.44 -3.03
CA ILE A 212 24.09 -8.06 -3.24
C ILE A 212 23.00 -7.42 -4.10
N VAL A 213 22.25 -6.46 -3.51
CA VAL A 213 21.13 -5.82 -4.18
C VAL A 213 21.62 -4.52 -4.82
N GLN A 214 21.30 -4.34 -6.09
CA GLN A 214 21.63 -3.14 -6.86
C GLN A 214 20.34 -2.52 -7.40
N ASP A 215 20.04 -1.27 -7.03
CA ASP A 215 18.79 -0.58 -7.39
C ASP A 215 18.88 0.14 -8.74
N GLN A 216 20.08 0.38 -9.26
CA GLN A 216 20.31 0.95 -10.59
C GLN A 216 21.31 0.10 -11.36
N MET A 217 20.93 -0.34 -12.57
CA MET A 217 21.93 -0.72 -13.55
C MET A 217 22.59 0.57 -14.03
N GLN A 218 23.86 0.77 -13.70
CA GLN A 218 24.69 1.69 -14.45
C GLN A 218 24.97 1.01 -15.79
N ASP A 219 24.56 1.65 -16.90
CA ASP A 219 24.88 1.24 -18.27
C ASP A 219 26.40 1.14 -18.49
#